data_a51e28ea093158af1156e07e1096b1c4
#
_entry.id   a51e28ea093158af1156e07e1096b1c4
#
_cell.length_a   1.000
_cell.length_b   1.000
_cell.length_c   1.000
_cell.angle_alpha   90.00
_cell.angle_beta   90.00
_cell.angle_gamma   90.00
#
_symmetry.space_group_name_H-M   'P 1'
#
loop_
_entity.id
_entity.type
_entity.pdbx_description
1 polymer ?
#
loop_
_entity_poly.entity_id
_entity_poly.type
_entity_poly.pdbx_seq_one_letter_code
_entity_poly.pdbx_strand_id
1 'polypeptide(L)'
;EEGIVKEIDISHHVKEGFEKADPSQFELLKVLGQGSYGKVFLVRKIKGSDAGQLYAMKVLRKATLKVRDRVRSKMERDILAEVNHPFIVKLHYAFQTEGKLYLILDFLRGGDLFTRLSKEVMFTEEDVKFYLAELALALDHLHGLGIIYRDLKPENILLDEEGHIKITDFGLSKEAIDHDKRAYSFCGTIEYMAPEVVNRRGHTQSADWWSFGVLMFEMLTGSLPFQGKDRKETMALILKAKLGMPQFLSAEAQSLLRALFKRNPSNRLGAGLDGVEEIKRHPFFVTIDWNKLYRKEIKPPFKPAVGRPEDTFHFDPEFTSRTPTDSPGVPPSANAHHLFRGFSFIASNLVQEPAQQDVHKITIHPIVQQLHGNNIHFTDGYEIKEDIGVGSYSVCKRCIHKATETEFAVKIIDKSKRDPSEEIEILLRYGQHPNIITLKDVYDDGKYVYLVMELMRGGELLDRILRQKCFSEREASAVLCTITRTVDYLHSQGVVHRDLKPSNILYMDESGNPDSIRICDFGFAKQLRAENGLLMTPCYTANFVAPEV
;
A
#
# COMPACT_ATOMS: atom_id res chain seq x y z
N GLU A 1 32.99 -10.48 7.46
CA GLU A 1 32.08 -11.61 7.20
C GLU A 1 30.71 -11.03 6.95
N GLU A 2 30.28 -11.09 5.69
CA GLU A 2 28.99 -10.61 5.22
C GLU A 2 27.92 -11.56 5.74
N GLY A 3 27.07 -11.05 6.67
CA GLY A 3 25.90 -11.78 7.11
C GLY A 3 24.96 -12.02 5.93
N ILE A 4 24.68 -13.28 5.64
CA ILE A 4 23.75 -13.72 4.60
C ILE A 4 22.34 -13.24 5.01
N VAL A 5 21.93 -12.07 4.52
CA VAL A 5 20.55 -11.62 4.60
C VAL A 5 19.77 -12.42 3.56
N LYS A 6 18.90 -13.36 4.00
CA LYS A 6 17.96 -14.03 3.08
C LYS A 6 17.11 -12.96 2.40
N GLU A 7 17.18 -12.88 1.08
CA GLU A 7 16.24 -12.11 0.29
C GLU A 7 14.83 -12.62 0.58
N ILE A 8 13.95 -11.74 1.01
CA ILE A 8 12.51 -12.00 0.88
C ILE A 8 12.24 -11.84 -0.61
N ASP A 9 12.25 -12.96 -1.29
CA ASP A 9 11.96 -13.01 -2.70
C ASP A 9 10.45 -12.76 -2.86
N ILE A 10 10.08 -11.54 -3.30
CA ILE A 10 8.73 -11.25 -3.79
C ILE A 10 8.54 -11.92 -5.17
N SER A 11 9.36 -12.88 -5.50
CA SER A 11 9.29 -13.71 -6.70
C SER A 11 8.05 -14.60 -6.77
N HIS A 12 7.18 -14.60 -5.75
CA HIS A 12 5.87 -15.24 -5.86
C HIS A 12 4.95 -14.60 -6.91
N HIS A 13 5.32 -13.42 -7.46
CA HIS A 13 4.67 -12.80 -8.61
C HIS A 13 5.46 -12.94 -9.92
N VAL A 14 6.68 -13.48 -9.88
CA VAL A 14 7.47 -13.82 -11.07
C VAL A 14 7.73 -15.32 -11.01
N LYS A 15 6.97 -16.12 -11.77
CA LYS A 15 7.24 -17.56 -11.94
C LYS A 15 8.70 -17.76 -12.37
N GLU A 16 9.41 -18.72 -11.77
CA GLU A 16 10.74 -19.13 -12.23
C GLU A 16 10.69 -19.42 -13.73
N GLY A 17 11.60 -18.82 -14.50
CA GLY A 17 11.70 -18.99 -15.95
C GLY A 17 11.26 -17.78 -16.79
N PHE A 18 10.71 -16.70 -16.20
CA PHE A 18 10.40 -15.47 -16.94
C PHE A 18 11.55 -14.48 -16.88
N GLU A 19 11.89 -13.91 -18.05
CA GLU A 19 12.86 -12.82 -18.14
C GLU A 19 12.37 -11.63 -17.31
N LYS A 20 13.20 -11.17 -16.36
CA LYS A 20 12.93 -9.92 -15.63
C LYS A 20 12.87 -8.76 -16.62
N ALA A 21 11.92 -7.84 -16.44
CA ALA A 21 11.91 -6.63 -17.23
C ALA A 21 13.14 -5.76 -16.90
N ASP A 22 13.71 -5.14 -17.92
CA ASP A 22 14.86 -4.24 -17.82
C ASP A 22 14.71 -3.05 -18.78
N PRO A 23 15.51 -1.99 -18.64
CA PRO A 23 15.39 -0.80 -19.49
C PRO A 23 15.57 -1.07 -20.99
N SER A 24 16.33 -2.10 -21.37
CA SER A 24 16.60 -2.42 -22.78
C SER A 24 15.39 -2.93 -23.54
N GLN A 25 14.35 -3.32 -22.84
CA GLN A 25 13.08 -3.80 -23.43
C GLN A 25 12.13 -2.65 -23.81
N PHE A 26 12.52 -1.39 -23.54
CA PHE A 26 11.68 -0.21 -23.74
C PHE A 26 12.42 0.83 -24.59
N GLU A 27 11.82 1.21 -25.71
CA GLU A 27 12.27 2.31 -26.55
C GLU A 27 11.76 3.63 -25.97
N LEU A 28 12.65 4.60 -25.74
CA LEU A 28 12.28 5.93 -25.28
C LEU A 28 11.78 6.77 -26.46
N LEU A 29 10.55 7.26 -26.40
CA LEU A 29 9.94 8.06 -27.47
C LEU A 29 9.93 9.55 -27.17
N LYS A 30 9.49 9.95 -25.98
CA LYS A 30 9.37 11.36 -25.56
C LYS A 30 9.57 11.51 -24.05
N VAL A 31 9.94 12.69 -23.60
CA VAL A 31 9.90 13.09 -22.20
C VAL A 31 8.50 13.64 -21.91
N LEU A 32 7.78 13.06 -20.93
CA LEU A 32 6.46 13.52 -20.51
C LEU A 32 6.53 14.49 -19.33
N GLY A 33 7.58 14.38 -18.53
CA GLY A 33 7.80 15.26 -17.39
C GLY A 33 9.16 15.03 -16.74
N GLN A 34 9.64 16.00 -15.99
CA GLN A 34 10.90 15.95 -15.27
C GLN A 34 10.80 16.68 -13.94
N GLY A 35 11.33 16.08 -12.89
CA GLY A 35 11.46 16.68 -11.56
C GLY A 35 12.84 16.42 -10.95
N SER A 36 13.05 16.91 -9.73
CA SER A 36 14.33 16.80 -9.01
C SER A 36 14.79 15.35 -8.78
N TYR A 37 13.88 14.40 -8.68
CA TYR A 37 14.20 13.00 -8.39
C TYR A 37 14.18 12.07 -9.61
N GLY A 38 13.61 12.53 -10.73
CA GLY A 38 13.53 11.67 -11.90
C GLY A 38 12.80 12.26 -13.09
N LYS A 39 12.57 11.39 -14.05
CA LYS A 39 11.90 11.71 -15.31
C LYS A 39 10.76 10.75 -15.56
N VAL A 40 9.78 11.19 -16.33
CA VAL A 40 8.73 10.34 -16.89
C VAL A 40 8.87 10.36 -18.42
N PHE A 41 8.92 9.19 -19.02
CA PHE A 41 9.05 9.00 -20.47
C PHE A 41 7.80 8.33 -21.04
N LEU A 42 7.44 8.70 -22.24
CA LEU A 42 6.66 7.85 -23.12
C LEU A 42 7.60 6.80 -23.70
N VAL A 43 7.24 5.53 -23.54
CA VAL A 43 8.05 4.39 -24.03
C VAL A 43 7.21 3.41 -24.83
N ARG A 44 7.85 2.68 -25.74
CA ARG A 44 7.30 1.54 -26.46
C ARG A 44 8.00 0.26 -26.01
N LYS A 45 7.21 -0.76 -25.66
CA LYS A 45 7.75 -2.09 -25.40
C LYS A 45 8.22 -2.71 -26.70
N ILE A 46 9.47 -3.21 -26.75
CA ILE A 46 10.07 -3.76 -27.98
C ILE A 46 10.18 -5.28 -27.99
N LYS A 47 10.00 -5.94 -26.84
CA LYS A 47 10.05 -7.39 -26.67
C LYS A 47 8.91 -7.90 -25.81
N GLY A 48 8.53 -9.16 -26.00
CA GLY A 48 7.51 -9.83 -25.19
C GLY A 48 6.14 -9.84 -25.85
N SER A 49 5.13 -10.33 -25.13
CA SER A 49 3.75 -10.48 -25.61
C SER A 49 3.07 -9.14 -25.89
N ASP A 50 3.53 -8.09 -25.23
CA ASP A 50 3.04 -6.71 -25.34
C ASP A 50 3.95 -5.81 -26.17
N ALA A 51 4.77 -6.41 -27.05
CA ALA A 51 5.61 -5.66 -27.99
C ALA A 51 4.76 -4.69 -28.83
N GLY A 52 5.20 -3.44 -28.96
CA GLY A 52 4.45 -2.35 -29.60
C GLY A 52 3.57 -1.55 -28.67
N GLN A 53 3.25 -2.05 -27.47
CA GLN A 53 2.43 -1.34 -26.48
C GLN A 53 3.16 -0.09 -25.93
N LEU A 54 2.41 0.99 -25.76
CA LEU A 54 2.90 2.25 -25.20
C LEU A 54 2.63 2.31 -23.70
N TYR A 55 3.61 2.82 -22.95
CA TYR A 55 3.56 2.98 -21.51
C TYR A 55 4.16 4.32 -21.08
N ALA A 56 3.82 4.77 -19.90
CA ALA A 56 4.54 5.80 -19.19
C ALA A 56 5.59 5.16 -18.28
N MET A 57 6.86 5.49 -18.47
CA MET A 57 7.97 4.99 -17.66
C MET A 57 8.44 6.07 -16.70
N LYS A 58 8.18 5.89 -15.42
CA LYS A 58 8.65 6.75 -14.35
C LYS A 58 10.01 6.26 -13.84
N VAL A 59 11.02 7.10 -13.93
CA VAL A 59 12.40 6.79 -13.54
C VAL A 59 12.77 7.63 -12.32
N LEU A 60 13.19 6.97 -11.24
CA LEU A 60 13.63 7.61 -10.00
C LEU A 60 15.12 7.33 -9.77
N ARG A 61 15.89 8.35 -9.40
CA ARG A 61 17.33 8.20 -9.08
C ARG A 61 17.50 7.82 -7.62
N LYS A 62 18.06 6.66 -7.32
CA LYS A 62 18.27 6.17 -5.95
C LYS A 62 19.12 7.13 -5.11
N ALA A 63 20.14 7.74 -5.70
CA ALA A 63 21.05 8.66 -5.01
C ALA A 63 20.39 9.96 -4.52
N THR A 64 19.31 10.41 -5.19
CA THR A 64 18.59 11.64 -4.81
C THR A 64 17.45 11.39 -3.85
N LEU A 65 17.04 10.13 -3.64
CA LEU A 65 15.97 9.78 -2.70
C LEU A 65 16.50 9.79 -1.26
N LYS A 66 15.86 10.57 -0.40
CA LYS A 66 16.07 10.52 1.05
C LYS A 66 15.55 9.18 1.60
N VAL A 67 15.99 8.77 2.79
CA VAL A 67 15.56 7.52 3.42
C VAL A 67 14.03 7.41 3.47
N ARG A 68 13.34 8.49 3.86
CA ARG A 68 11.86 8.57 3.88
C ARG A 68 11.24 8.33 2.51
N ASP A 69 11.83 8.88 1.44
CA ASP A 69 11.31 8.77 0.08
C ASP A 69 11.56 7.39 -0.52
N ARG A 70 12.61 6.70 -0.08
CA ARG A 70 12.92 5.31 -0.46
C ARG A 70 11.86 4.34 0.06
N VAL A 71 11.45 4.49 1.31
CA VAL A 71 10.35 3.71 1.91
C VAL A 71 9.03 3.97 1.17
N ARG A 72 8.75 5.25 0.86
CA ARG A 72 7.57 5.64 0.09
C ARG A 72 7.56 5.07 -1.34
N SER A 73 8.73 5.03 -2.02
CA SER A 73 8.84 4.45 -3.37
C SER A 73 8.49 2.97 -3.39
N LYS A 74 8.94 2.23 -2.38
CA LYS A 74 8.60 0.82 -2.25
C LYS A 74 7.13 0.64 -1.94
N MET A 75 6.59 1.44 -1.02
CA MET A 75 5.17 1.41 -0.66
C MET A 75 4.26 1.76 -1.85
N GLU A 76 4.61 2.78 -2.66
CA GLU A 76 3.89 3.12 -3.89
C GLU A 76 3.87 1.93 -4.86
N ARG A 77 5.01 1.27 -5.06
CA ARG A 77 5.07 0.09 -5.91
C ARG A 77 4.21 -1.06 -5.38
N ASP A 78 4.24 -1.31 -4.07
CA ASP A 78 3.49 -2.39 -3.44
C ASP A 78 1.97 -2.14 -3.56
N ILE A 79 1.53 -0.91 -3.31
CA ILE A 79 0.14 -0.48 -3.53
C ILE A 79 -0.27 -0.68 -4.99
N LEU A 80 0.52 -0.15 -5.93
CA LEU A 80 0.21 -0.23 -7.36
C LEU A 80 0.23 -1.67 -7.88
N ALA A 81 1.01 -2.57 -7.30
CA ALA A 81 1.04 -3.98 -7.66
C ALA A 81 -0.25 -4.72 -7.27
N GLU A 82 -0.88 -4.32 -6.16
CA GLU A 82 -2.13 -4.92 -5.67
C GLU A 82 -3.39 -4.30 -6.31
N VAL A 83 -3.30 -3.05 -6.77
CA VAL A 83 -4.44 -2.32 -7.31
C VAL A 83 -4.79 -2.80 -8.73
N ASN A 84 -6.04 -3.20 -8.91
CA ASN A 84 -6.61 -3.49 -10.23
C ASN A 84 -8.02 -2.89 -10.30
N HIS A 85 -8.13 -1.67 -10.82
CA HIS A 85 -9.40 -0.93 -10.87
C HIS A 85 -9.47 -0.07 -12.14
N PRO A 86 -10.64 0.06 -12.80
CA PRO A 86 -10.76 0.81 -14.06
C PRO A 86 -10.42 2.29 -13.95
N PHE A 87 -10.54 2.89 -12.75
CA PHE A 87 -10.31 4.33 -12.51
C PHE A 87 -9.04 4.61 -11.68
N ILE A 88 -8.13 3.65 -11.63
CA ILE A 88 -6.82 3.81 -10.99
C ILE A 88 -5.74 3.41 -12.01
N VAL A 89 -4.66 4.18 -12.08
CA VAL A 89 -3.52 3.88 -12.95
C VAL A 89 -2.95 2.50 -12.65
N LYS A 90 -2.70 1.70 -13.68
CA LYS A 90 -2.18 0.34 -13.54
C LYS A 90 -0.66 0.33 -13.64
N LEU A 91 -0.03 -0.45 -12.74
CA LEU A 91 1.37 -0.83 -12.84
C LEU A 91 1.50 -2.11 -13.67
N HIS A 92 2.31 -2.08 -14.73
CA HIS A 92 2.57 -3.22 -15.60
C HIS A 92 3.89 -3.90 -15.27
N TYR A 93 4.92 -3.13 -15.04
CA TYR A 93 6.25 -3.61 -14.66
C TYR A 93 6.87 -2.67 -13.64
N ALA A 94 7.67 -3.24 -12.74
CA ALA A 94 8.64 -2.50 -11.95
C ALA A 94 9.97 -3.22 -11.99
N PHE A 95 11.07 -2.49 -12.12
CA PHE A 95 12.41 -3.04 -12.10
C PHE A 95 13.42 -1.99 -11.66
N GLN A 96 14.64 -2.40 -11.44
CA GLN A 96 15.68 -1.53 -10.94
C GLN A 96 17.02 -1.83 -11.59
N THR A 97 17.85 -0.80 -11.69
CA THR A 97 19.27 -0.88 -11.95
C THR A 97 20.04 -0.48 -10.69
N GLU A 98 21.36 -0.52 -10.73
CA GLU A 98 22.18 -0.11 -9.60
C GLU A 98 21.84 1.30 -9.10
N GLY A 99 21.62 2.27 -9.99
CA GLY A 99 21.37 3.67 -9.64
C GLY A 99 19.91 4.13 -9.71
N LYS A 100 18.97 3.33 -10.23
CA LYS A 100 17.62 3.79 -10.58
C LYS A 100 16.53 2.78 -10.29
N LEU A 101 15.30 3.32 -10.07
CA LEU A 101 14.05 2.58 -10.02
C LEU A 101 13.20 2.94 -11.22
N TYR A 102 12.49 1.95 -11.78
CA TYR A 102 11.63 2.10 -12.95
C TYR A 102 10.23 1.56 -12.64
N LEU A 103 9.21 2.37 -12.90
CA LEU A 103 7.80 1.99 -12.84
C LEU A 103 7.19 2.16 -14.23
N ILE A 104 6.63 1.11 -14.79
CA ILE A 104 5.95 1.11 -16.09
C ILE A 104 4.46 1.12 -15.86
N LEU A 105 3.83 2.23 -16.20
CA LEU A 105 2.45 2.56 -15.89
C LEU A 105 1.63 2.74 -17.17
N ASP A 106 0.29 2.77 -17.03
CA ASP A 106 -0.59 3.20 -18.11
C ASP A 106 -0.13 4.54 -18.69
N PHE A 107 -0.11 4.66 -20.01
CA PHE A 107 0.05 5.93 -20.70
C PHE A 107 -1.32 6.54 -20.95
N LEU A 108 -1.64 7.65 -20.28
CA LEU A 108 -2.93 8.34 -20.32
C LEU A 108 -2.79 9.61 -21.16
N ARG A 109 -3.57 9.69 -22.22
CA ARG A 109 -3.41 10.73 -23.27
C ARG A 109 -4.34 11.92 -23.14
N GLY A 110 -5.34 11.84 -22.26
CA GLY A 110 -6.41 12.86 -22.16
C GLY A 110 -6.06 14.09 -21.33
N GLY A 111 -4.86 14.18 -20.77
CA GLY A 111 -4.43 15.25 -19.87
C GLY A 111 -4.94 15.08 -18.45
N ASP A 112 -4.76 16.10 -17.63
CA ASP A 112 -5.22 16.13 -16.24
C ASP A 112 -6.48 17.00 -16.08
N LEU A 113 -7.22 16.72 -15.01
CA LEU A 113 -8.48 17.41 -14.72
C LEU A 113 -8.25 18.88 -14.35
N PHE A 114 -7.09 19.24 -13.78
CA PHE A 114 -6.74 20.61 -13.45
C PHE A 114 -6.59 21.48 -14.71
N THR A 115 -5.85 20.99 -15.70
CA THR A 115 -5.67 21.68 -16.99
C THR A 115 -7.02 21.88 -17.68
N ARG A 116 -7.90 20.88 -17.64
CA ARG A 116 -9.25 21.00 -18.19
C ARG A 116 -10.10 22.02 -17.41
N LEU A 117 -10.11 21.96 -16.08
CA LEU A 117 -10.84 22.91 -15.24
C LEU A 117 -10.37 24.34 -15.44
N SER A 118 -9.06 24.54 -15.63
CA SER A 118 -8.49 25.87 -15.90
C SER A 118 -8.96 26.46 -17.24
N LYS A 119 -9.29 25.61 -18.22
CA LYS A 119 -9.83 26.05 -19.52
C LYS A 119 -11.33 26.34 -19.46
N GLU A 120 -12.08 25.51 -18.78
CA GLU A 120 -13.55 25.60 -18.69
C GLU A 120 -14.01 26.54 -17.57
N VAL A 121 -13.11 26.89 -16.64
CA VAL A 121 -13.35 27.68 -15.42
C VAL A 121 -14.18 26.94 -14.38
N MET A 122 -15.30 26.34 -14.77
CA MET A 122 -16.15 25.49 -13.94
C MET A 122 -16.87 24.47 -14.82
N PHE A 123 -17.33 23.38 -14.19
CA PHE A 123 -18.08 22.33 -14.85
C PHE A 123 -19.57 22.38 -14.47
N THR A 124 -20.42 21.81 -15.31
CA THR A 124 -21.83 21.60 -14.97
C THR A 124 -21.98 20.58 -13.85
N GLU A 125 -23.11 20.59 -13.14
CA GLU A 125 -23.35 19.58 -12.10
C GLU A 125 -23.38 18.15 -12.66
N GLU A 126 -23.83 17.96 -13.91
CA GLU A 126 -23.80 16.63 -14.55
C GLU A 126 -22.38 16.16 -14.86
N ASP A 127 -21.48 17.05 -15.31
CA ASP A 127 -20.08 16.72 -15.53
C ASP A 127 -19.41 16.34 -14.20
N VAL A 128 -19.65 17.14 -13.17
CA VAL A 128 -19.09 16.93 -11.82
C VAL A 128 -19.59 15.63 -11.22
N LYS A 129 -20.89 15.34 -11.39
CA LYS A 129 -21.49 14.08 -10.94
C LYS A 129 -20.80 12.87 -11.54
N PHE A 130 -20.53 12.90 -12.86
CA PHE A 130 -19.84 11.82 -13.55
C PHE A 130 -18.43 11.60 -13.00
N TYR A 131 -17.61 12.66 -12.92
CA TYR A 131 -16.23 12.53 -12.43
C TYR A 131 -16.16 12.11 -10.97
N LEU A 132 -17.03 12.67 -10.12
CA LEU A 132 -17.10 12.28 -8.72
C LEU A 132 -17.57 10.84 -8.52
N ALA A 133 -18.49 10.35 -9.35
CA ALA A 133 -18.95 8.97 -9.26
C ALA A 133 -17.82 7.98 -9.61
N GLU A 134 -17.07 8.23 -10.67
CA GLU A 134 -15.89 7.41 -10.99
C GLU A 134 -14.83 7.48 -9.88
N LEU A 135 -14.60 8.67 -9.33
CA LEU A 135 -13.65 8.88 -8.23
C LEU A 135 -14.08 8.18 -6.95
N ALA A 136 -15.39 8.19 -6.63
CA ALA A 136 -15.92 7.47 -5.47
C ALA A 136 -15.64 5.97 -5.55
N LEU A 137 -15.80 5.35 -6.73
CA LEU A 137 -15.46 3.94 -6.95
C LEU A 137 -13.96 3.68 -6.79
N ALA A 138 -13.11 4.58 -7.27
CA ALA A 138 -11.65 4.46 -7.12
C ALA A 138 -11.22 4.55 -5.65
N LEU A 139 -11.76 5.51 -4.90
CA LEU A 139 -11.48 5.68 -3.47
C LEU A 139 -11.98 4.48 -2.65
N ASP A 140 -13.19 3.97 -2.96
CA ASP A 140 -13.73 2.79 -2.31
C ASP A 140 -12.81 1.58 -2.47
N HIS A 141 -12.28 1.36 -3.68
CA HIS A 141 -11.32 0.28 -3.92
C HIS A 141 -10.05 0.44 -3.08
N LEU A 142 -9.47 1.65 -3.02
CA LEU A 142 -8.30 1.91 -2.16
C LEU A 142 -8.62 1.72 -0.68
N HIS A 143 -9.76 2.22 -0.22
CA HIS A 143 -10.21 2.07 1.16
C HIS A 143 -10.44 0.60 1.52
N GLY A 144 -10.99 -0.21 0.60
CA GLY A 144 -11.13 -1.65 0.77
C GLY A 144 -9.79 -2.39 0.91
N LEU A 145 -8.72 -1.85 0.32
CA LEU A 145 -7.35 -2.34 0.49
C LEU A 145 -6.65 -1.75 1.72
N GLY A 146 -7.34 -0.94 2.51
CA GLY A 146 -6.77 -0.26 3.66
C GLY A 146 -5.86 0.92 3.32
N ILE A 147 -6.03 1.53 2.16
CA ILE A 147 -5.20 2.63 1.67
C ILE A 147 -5.96 3.94 1.75
N ILE A 148 -5.40 4.94 2.43
CA ILE A 148 -5.84 6.33 2.40
C ILE A 148 -5.04 7.06 1.32
N TYR A 149 -5.73 7.68 0.36
CA TYR A 149 -5.07 8.31 -0.79
C TYR A 149 -4.31 9.59 -0.43
N ARG A 150 -4.86 10.44 0.42
CA ARG A 150 -4.29 11.69 1.01
C ARG A 150 -3.98 12.84 0.06
N ASP A 151 -3.73 12.59 -1.20
CA ASP A 151 -3.29 13.59 -2.18
C ASP A 151 -4.32 13.80 -3.30
N LEU A 152 -5.61 13.81 -2.92
CA LEU A 152 -6.70 14.04 -3.84
C LEU A 152 -6.72 15.50 -4.27
N LYS A 153 -6.45 15.75 -5.53
CA LYS A 153 -6.44 17.05 -6.18
C LYS A 153 -6.56 16.89 -7.70
N PRO A 154 -7.03 17.92 -8.44
CA PRO A 154 -7.32 17.79 -9.87
C PRO A 154 -6.12 17.37 -10.71
N GLU A 155 -4.91 17.75 -10.31
CA GLU A 155 -3.67 17.41 -11.03
C GLU A 155 -3.31 15.94 -10.96
N ASN A 156 -3.81 15.21 -9.95
CA ASN A 156 -3.59 13.78 -9.77
C ASN A 156 -4.72 12.93 -10.38
N ILE A 157 -5.66 13.56 -11.06
CA ILE A 157 -6.75 12.90 -11.78
C ILE A 157 -6.49 13.08 -13.27
N LEU A 158 -6.10 12.00 -13.94
CA LEU A 158 -5.84 11.99 -15.37
C LEU A 158 -7.05 11.47 -16.14
N LEU A 159 -7.15 11.85 -17.40
CA LEU A 159 -8.17 11.37 -18.31
C LEU A 159 -7.56 10.38 -19.31
N ASP A 160 -8.27 9.29 -19.56
CA ASP A 160 -7.95 8.41 -20.66
C ASP A 160 -8.44 9.01 -22.00
N GLU A 161 -8.21 8.32 -23.09
CA GLU A 161 -8.57 8.79 -24.43
C GLU A 161 -10.08 8.88 -24.68
N GLU A 162 -10.89 8.21 -23.87
CA GLU A 162 -12.35 8.27 -23.93
C GLU A 162 -12.94 9.33 -22.99
N GLY A 163 -12.14 9.84 -22.03
CA GLY A 163 -12.56 10.85 -21.06
C GLY A 163 -12.93 10.29 -19.68
N HIS A 164 -12.68 9.01 -19.42
CA HIS A 164 -12.77 8.42 -18.09
C HIS A 164 -11.57 8.83 -17.24
N ILE A 165 -11.79 8.95 -15.93
CA ILE A 165 -10.71 9.30 -15.02
C ILE A 165 -9.83 8.11 -14.67
N LYS A 166 -8.57 8.39 -14.36
CA LYS A 166 -7.68 7.51 -13.60
C LYS A 166 -6.92 8.32 -12.57
N ILE A 167 -7.00 7.91 -11.31
CA ILE A 167 -6.18 8.51 -10.27
C ILE A 167 -4.76 7.96 -10.34
N THR A 168 -3.80 8.84 -10.12
CA THR A 168 -2.37 8.55 -10.21
C THR A 168 -1.64 9.16 -9.03
N ASP A 169 -0.33 8.93 -8.93
CA ASP A 169 0.54 9.52 -7.92
C ASP A 169 0.19 9.18 -6.46
N PHE A 170 0.61 7.99 -6.04
CA PHE A 170 0.51 7.53 -4.66
C PHE A 170 1.63 8.10 -3.76
N GLY A 171 1.96 9.37 -3.91
CA GLY A 171 2.73 10.14 -2.93
C GLY A 171 4.19 10.45 -3.22
N LEU A 172 4.73 10.16 -4.44
CA LEU A 172 6.16 10.37 -4.70
C LEU A 172 6.53 11.51 -5.64
N SER A 173 5.69 11.81 -6.64
CA SER A 173 6.17 12.68 -7.72
C SER A 173 6.15 14.15 -7.36
N LYS A 174 5.26 14.64 -6.52
CA LYS A 174 5.13 16.07 -6.21
C LYS A 174 5.92 16.56 -5.01
N GLU A 175 6.03 15.81 -3.92
CA GLU A 175 6.96 16.19 -2.83
C GLU A 175 8.41 16.24 -3.32
N ALA A 176 8.71 15.49 -4.37
CA ALA A 176 10.01 15.41 -4.99
C ALA A 176 10.29 16.55 -5.98
N ILE A 177 9.28 17.05 -6.68
CA ILE A 177 9.39 18.16 -7.64
C ILE A 177 9.49 19.52 -6.92
N ASP A 178 8.90 19.62 -5.73
CA ASP A 178 8.70 20.87 -5.01
C ASP A 178 9.90 21.37 -4.21
N HIS A 179 10.96 20.57 -4.05
CA HIS A 179 12.13 21.02 -3.29
C HIS A 179 12.98 22.11 -3.98
N ASP A 180 12.93 22.24 -5.30
CA ASP A 180 13.66 23.28 -6.03
C ASP A 180 12.83 24.56 -6.30
N LYS A 181 11.49 24.50 -6.16
CA LYS A 181 10.59 25.65 -6.23
C LYS A 181 10.01 25.98 -4.86
N ARG A 182 10.88 26.37 -3.92
CA ARG A 182 10.55 26.63 -2.51
C ARG A 182 9.46 27.69 -2.23
N ALA A 183 8.94 28.40 -3.23
CA ALA A 183 8.03 29.53 -3.01
C ALA A 183 6.56 29.30 -3.41
N TYR A 184 6.23 28.33 -4.28
CA TYR A 184 4.89 28.26 -4.89
C TYR A 184 4.14 26.94 -4.77
N SER A 185 4.77 25.81 -4.50
CA SER A 185 4.11 24.51 -4.51
C SER A 185 3.66 24.01 -3.13
N PHE A 186 4.05 24.65 -2.07
CA PHE A 186 3.54 24.39 -0.73
C PHE A 186 2.11 24.89 -0.50
N CYS A 187 1.57 25.72 -1.38
CA CYS A 187 0.23 26.28 -1.24
C CYS A 187 -0.87 25.42 -1.86
N GLY A 188 -0.55 24.57 -2.84
CA GLY A 188 -1.55 23.84 -3.61
C GLY A 188 -2.07 22.55 -2.96
N THR A 189 -1.47 22.02 -1.92
CA THR A 189 -1.89 20.75 -1.33
C THR A 189 -2.66 20.94 -0.02
N ILE A 190 -2.41 21.99 0.72
CA ILE A 190 -3.06 22.24 2.01
C ILE A 190 -4.55 22.53 1.88
N GLU A 191 -4.97 23.17 0.80
CA GLU A 191 -6.34 23.56 0.50
C GLU A 191 -7.28 22.34 0.40
N TYR A 192 -6.73 21.14 0.13
CA TYR A 192 -7.48 19.89 0.04
C TYR A 192 -7.46 19.07 1.33
N MET A 193 -6.63 19.45 2.33
CA MET A 193 -6.45 18.69 3.55
C MET A 193 -7.64 18.79 4.49
N ALA A 194 -8.03 17.66 5.07
CA ALA A 194 -9.05 17.62 6.09
C ALA A 194 -8.59 18.27 7.41
N PRO A 195 -9.53 18.80 8.24
CA PRO A 195 -9.19 19.45 9.52
C PRO A 195 -8.36 18.57 10.46
N GLU A 196 -8.64 17.28 10.53
CA GLU A 196 -7.91 16.31 11.37
C GLU A 196 -6.47 16.10 10.86
N VAL A 197 -6.23 16.20 9.55
CA VAL A 197 -4.88 16.15 8.94
C VAL A 197 -4.10 17.40 9.28
N VAL A 198 -4.74 18.58 9.16
CA VAL A 198 -4.13 19.88 9.50
C VAL A 198 -3.74 19.93 10.98
N ASN A 199 -4.61 19.41 11.87
CA ASN A 199 -4.37 19.37 13.31
C ASN A 199 -3.43 18.24 13.75
N ARG A 200 -2.97 17.37 12.86
CA ARG A 200 -2.14 16.19 13.17
C ARG A 200 -2.75 15.27 14.26
N ARG A 201 -4.07 15.14 14.31
CA ARG A 201 -4.80 14.33 15.30
C ARG A 201 -4.99 12.87 14.89
N GLY A 202 -4.23 12.39 13.92
CA GLY A 202 -4.53 11.14 13.26
C GLY A 202 -5.69 11.28 12.27
N HIS A 203 -5.67 10.52 11.20
CA HIS A 203 -6.71 10.58 10.17
C HIS A 203 -7.02 9.17 9.66
N THR A 204 -8.24 9.01 9.18
CA THR A 204 -8.80 7.79 8.60
C THR A 204 -9.16 8.03 7.13
N GLN A 205 -9.77 7.04 6.49
CA GLN A 205 -10.36 7.14 5.14
C GLN A 205 -11.29 8.35 4.98
N SER A 206 -11.92 8.78 6.07
CA SER A 206 -12.79 9.94 6.10
C SER A 206 -12.11 11.25 5.67
N ALA A 207 -10.77 11.34 5.78
CA ALA A 207 -10.00 12.47 5.25
C ALA A 207 -10.10 12.58 3.72
N ASP A 208 -10.14 11.48 3.00
CA ASP A 208 -10.30 11.48 1.54
C ASP A 208 -11.69 12.01 1.13
N TRP A 209 -12.73 11.76 1.93
CA TRP A 209 -14.07 12.30 1.65
C TRP A 209 -14.17 13.81 1.87
N TRP A 210 -13.38 14.38 2.77
CA TRP A 210 -13.23 15.83 2.83
C TRP A 210 -12.60 16.39 1.57
N SER A 211 -11.48 15.82 1.13
CA SER A 211 -10.79 16.23 -0.11
C SER A 211 -11.67 16.05 -1.35
N PHE A 212 -12.50 15.00 -1.37
CA PHE A 212 -13.53 14.78 -2.37
C PHE A 212 -14.56 15.93 -2.40
N GLY A 213 -14.96 16.44 -1.24
CA GLY A 213 -15.80 17.62 -1.12
C GLY A 213 -15.13 18.91 -1.63
N VAL A 214 -13.84 19.08 -1.33
CA VAL A 214 -13.05 20.24 -1.84
C VAL A 214 -13.00 20.21 -3.36
N LEU A 215 -12.71 19.05 -3.94
CA LEU A 215 -12.68 18.86 -5.39
C LEU A 215 -14.05 19.12 -6.03
N MET A 216 -15.12 18.63 -5.43
CA MET A 216 -16.50 18.91 -5.88
C MET A 216 -16.77 20.41 -5.91
N PHE A 217 -16.45 21.11 -4.83
CA PHE A 217 -16.65 22.56 -4.73
C PHE A 217 -15.86 23.31 -5.80
N GLU A 218 -14.59 22.97 -5.99
CA GLU A 218 -13.74 23.61 -6.99
C GLU A 218 -14.24 23.37 -8.41
N MET A 219 -14.64 22.16 -8.76
CA MET A 219 -15.21 21.85 -10.07
C MET A 219 -16.51 22.61 -10.36
N LEU A 220 -17.37 22.78 -9.34
CA LEU A 220 -18.65 23.47 -9.47
C LEU A 220 -18.54 24.99 -9.50
N THR A 221 -17.51 25.57 -8.91
CA THR A 221 -17.40 27.02 -8.70
C THR A 221 -16.19 27.66 -9.37
N GLY A 222 -15.19 26.86 -9.76
CA GLY A 222 -13.89 27.35 -10.22
C GLY A 222 -13.00 27.92 -9.12
N SER A 223 -13.40 27.79 -7.85
CA SER A 223 -12.70 28.35 -6.69
C SER A 223 -12.60 27.34 -5.56
N LEU A 224 -11.53 27.45 -4.78
CA LEU A 224 -11.35 26.61 -3.59
C LEU A 224 -12.25 27.10 -2.44
N PRO A 225 -12.82 26.19 -1.63
CA PRO A 225 -13.73 26.58 -0.53
C PRO A 225 -13.02 27.25 0.65
N PHE A 226 -11.72 26.92 0.85
CA PHE A 226 -10.89 27.45 1.93
C PHE A 226 -9.52 27.83 1.39
N GLN A 227 -9.35 29.09 1.06
CA GLN A 227 -8.11 29.64 0.54
C GLN A 227 -7.78 30.98 1.21
N GLY A 228 -6.67 31.02 1.95
CA GLY A 228 -6.13 32.21 2.59
C GLY A 228 -4.97 32.80 1.79
N LYS A 229 -4.45 33.92 2.26
CA LYS A 229 -3.29 34.60 1.66
C LYS A 229 -2.00 33.82 1.83
N ASP A 230 -1.93 33.04 2.90
CA ASP A 230 -0.80 32.18 3.22
C ASP A 230 -1.27 30.85 3.81
N ARG A 231 -0.30 29.96 4.07
CA ARG A 231 -0.56 28.62 4.64
C ARG A 231 -1.26 28.69 5.99
N LYS A 232 -0.90 29.64 6.85
CA LYS A 232 -1.47 29.76 8.21
C LYS A 232 -2.92 30.18 8.14
N GLU A 233 -3.24 31.14 7.31
CA GLU A 233 -4.61 31.61 7.09
C GLU A 233 -5.47 30.49 6.47
N THR A 234 -4.96 29.78 5.46
CA THR A 234 -5.66 28.63 4.88
C THR A 234 -5.96 27.56 5.94
N MET A 235 -4.99 27.21 6.79
CA MET A 235 -5.19 26.28 7.91
C MET A 235 -6.29 26.77 8.86
N ALA A 236 -6.30 28.07 9.20
CA ALA A 236 -7.30 28.64 10.06
C ALA A 236 -8.71 28.59 9.44
N LEU A 237 -8.82 28.83 8.13
CA LEU A 237 -10.09 28.72 7.39
C LEU A 237 -10.61 27.29 7.37
N ILE A 238 -9.76 26.29 7.08
CA ILE A 238 -10.12 24.87 7.10
C ILE A 238 -10.68 24.49 8.47
N LEU A 239 -10.06 24.96 9.54
CA LEU A 239 -10.42 24.61 10.91
C LEU A 239 -11.70 25.29 11.42
N LYS A 240 -11.97 26.52 10.99
CA LYS A 240 -12.97 27.39 11.67
C LYS A 240 -13.96 28.08 10.75
N ALA A 241 -13.64 28.37 9.48
CA ALA A 241 -14.50 29.18 8.63
C ALA A 241 -15.82 28.48 8.29
N LYS A 242 -16.89 29.26 8.18
CA LYS A 242 -18.13 28.78 7.58
C LYS A 242 -17.95 28.66 6.08
N LEU A 243 -18.50 27.59 5.50
CA LEU A 243 -18.50 27.43 4.04
C LEU A 243 -19.45 28.47 3.41
N GLY A 244 -18.91 29.28 2.50
CA GLY A 244 -19.72 30.13 1.63
C GLY A 244 -20.43 29.28 0.58
N MET A 245 -21.70 28.93 0.80
CA MET A 245 -22.45 28.09 -0.11
C MET A 245 -23.01 28.90 -1.28
N PRO A 246 -22.57 28.64 -2.53
CA PRO A 246 -23.10 29.35 -3.70
C PRO A 246 -24.59 29.04 -3.90
N GLN A 247 -25.38 30.11 -4.15
CA GLN A 247 -26.83 29.99 -4.30
C GLN A 247 -27.27 29.38 -5.64
N PHE A 248 -26.40 29.36 -6.64
CA PHE A 248 -26.70 28.79 -7.95
C PHE A 248 -26.62 27.26 -7.99
N LEU A 249 -26.08 26.63 -6.95
CA LEU A 249 -26.02 25.17 -6.85
C LEU A 249 -27.39 24.59 -6.50
N SER A 250 -27.69 23.40 -7.04
CA SER A 250 -28.89 22.64 -6.69
C SER A 250 -28.94 22.32 -5.18
N ALA A 251 -30.13 22.02 -4.68
CA ALA A 251 -30.32 21.61 -3.30
C ALA A 251 -29.53 20.33 -2.97
N GLU A 252 -29.46 19.41 -3.91
CA GLU A 252 -28.73 18.16 -3.82
C GLU A 252 -27.23 18.37 -3.73
N ALA A 253 -26.67 19.24 -4.60
CA ALA A 253 -25.25 19.60 -4.56
C ALA A 253 -24.88 20.28 -3.24
N GLN A 254 -25.70 21.24 -2.79
CA GLN A 254 -25.50 21.90 -1.49
C GLN A 254 -25.58 20.92 -0.32
N SER A 255 -26.52 19.97 -0.36
CA SER A 255 -26.68 18.93 0.65
C SER A 255 -25.45 18.05 0.74
N LEU A 256 -24.94 17.56 -0.39
CA LEU A 256 -23.73 16.73 -0.45
C LEU A 256 -22.51 17.46 0.10
N LEU A 257 -22.29 18.72 -0.32
CA LEU A 257 -21.18 19.53 0.20
C LEU A 257 -21.25 19.73 1.71
N ARG A 258 -22.45 20.01 2.28
CA ARG A 258 -22.63 20.12 3.73
C ARG A 258 -22.35 18.82 4.47
N ALA A 259 -22.66 17.68 3.87
CA ALA A 259 -22.41 16.37 4.45
C ALA A 259 -20.91 15.99 4.41
N LEU A 260 -20.20 16.35 3.34
CA LEU A 260 -18.75 16.10 3.18
C LEU A 260 -17.90 17.05 4.03
N PHE A 261 -18.33 18.31 4.23
CA PHE A 261 -17.57 19.31 5.00
C PHE A 261 -17.86 19.28 6.51
N LYS A 262 -18.25 18.13 7.06
CA LYS A 262 -18.29 17.94 8.51
C LYS A 262 -16.87 17.89 9.07
N ARG A 263 -16.53 18.81 9.97
CA ARG A 263 -15.19 18.90 10.57
C ARG A 263 -14.88 17.73 11.49
N ASN A 264 -15.89 17.24 12.22
CA ASN A 264 -15.78 15.98 12.93
C ASN A 264 -15.79 14.83 11.91
N PRO A 265 -14.68 14.08 11.75
CA PRO A 265 -14.59 13.02 10.76
C PRO A 265 -15.65 11.93 10.96
N SER A 266 -16.06 11.64 12.19
CA SER A 266 -17.09 10.62 12.47
C SER A 266 -18.51 11.02 12.00
N ASN A 267 -18.76 12.31 11.78
CA ASN A 267 -20.05 12.81 11.28
C ASN A 267 -20.03 13.10 9.77
N ARG A 268 -18.91 12.87 9.13
CA ARG A 268 -18.73 13.11 7.70
C ARG A 268 -19.33 11.98 6.87
N LEU A 269 -19.99 12.31 5.78
CA LEU A 269 -20.54 11.32 4.86
C LEU A 269 -19.42 10.40 4.34
N GLY A 270 -19.67 9.11 4.31
CA GLY A 270 -18.68 8.08 3.96
C GLY A 270 -17.81 7.58 5.11
N ALA A 271 -17.96 8.16 6.32
CA ALA A 271 -17.24 7.73 7.53
C ALA A 271 -17.95 6.64 8.33
N GLY A 272 -19.21 6.36 8.02
CA GLY A 272 -20.01 5.33 8.69
C GLY A 272 -19.63 3.91 8.27
N LEU A 273 -20.33 2.94 8.84
CA LEU A 273 -20.10 1.52 8.55
C LEU A 273 -20.37 1.15 7.09
N ASP A 274 -21.28 1.86 6.44
CA ASP A 274 -21.63 1.64 5.03
C ASP A 274 -20.62 2.29 4.06
N GLY A 275 -19.69 3.10 4.55
CA GLY A 275 -18.62 3.70 3.75
C GLY A 275 -19.14 4.42 2.50
N VAL A 276 -18.64 4.03 1.34
CA VAL A 276 -19.02 4.62 0.03
C VAL A 276 -20.51 4.46 -0.29
N GLU A 277 -21.20 3.47 0.26
CA GLU A 277 -22.64 3.27 0.01
C GLU A 277 -23.48 4.43 0.54
N GLU A 278 -23.02 5.13 1.58
CA GLU A 278 -23.66 6.38 2.04
C GLU A 278 -23.59 7.47 0.96
N ILE A 279 -22.47 7.56 0.25
CA ILE A 279 -22.26 8.52 -0.84
C ILE A 279 -23.10 8.13 -2.05
N LYS A 280 -23.07 6.86 -2.46
CA LYS A 280 -23.83 6.35 -3.60
C LYS A 280 -25.34 6.57 -3.45
N ARG A 281 -25.86 6.46 -2.23
CA ARG A 281 -27.30 6.66 -1.93
C ARG A 281 -27.70 8.13 -1.82
N HIS A 282 -26.74 9.07 -1.82
CA HIS A 282 -27.06 10.49 -1.72
C HIS A 282 -27.85 10.96 -2.97
N PRO A 283 -28.90 11.79 -2.83
CA PRO A 283 -29.75 12.25 -3.94
C PRO A 283 -29.00 12.88 -5.12
N PHE A 284 -27.83 13.48 -4.87
CA PHE A 284 -26.98 14.03 -5.92
C PHE A 284 -26.58 12.98 -6.98
N PHE A 285 -26.44 11.71 -6.58
CA PHE A 285 -26.03 10.61 -7.46
C PHE A 285 -27.20 9.73 -7.95
N VAL A 286 -28.45 10.13 -7.75
CA VAL A 286 -29.62 9.30 -8.05
C VAL A 286 -29.71 8.83 -9.51
N THR A 287 -29.14 9.60 -10.45
CA THR A 287 -29.13 9.27 -11.89
C THR A 287 -28.01 8.33 -12.31
N ILE A 288 -27.08 8.00 -11.41
CA ILE A 288 -25.91 7.17 -11.72
C ILE A 288 -26.25 5.68 -11.57
N ASP A 289 -26.10 4.93 -12.66
CA ASP A 289 -26.02 3.47 -12.61
C ASP A 289 -24.57 3.06 -12.32
N TRP A 290 -24.30 2.71 -11.07
CA TRP A 290 -22.95 2.41 -10.59
C TRP A 290 -22.31 1.20 -11.26
N ASN A 291 -23.10 0.20 -11.64
CA ASN A 291 -22.60 -0.98 -12.34
C ASN A 291 -22.18 -0.66 -13.77
N LYS A 292 -23.01 0.11 -14.51
CA LYS A 292 -22.64 0.59 -15.84
C LYS A 292 -21.46 1.53 -15.81
N LEU A 293 -21.38 2.39 -14.79
CA LEU A 293 -20.24 3.29 -14.59
C LEU A 293 -18.93 2.49 -14.42
N TYR A 294 -18.94 1.48 -13.54
CA TYR A 294 -17.78 0.62 -13.30
C TYR A 294 -17.30 -0.09 -14.57
N ARG A 295 -18.24 -0.54 -15.41
CA ARG A 295 -17.94 -1.17 -16.70
C ARG A 295 -17.60 -0.19 -17.82
N LYS A 296 -17.55 1.12 -17.52
CA LYS A 296 -17.33 2.19 -18.52
C LYS A 296 -18.38 2.24 -19.63
N GLU A 297 -19.62 1.85 -19.35
CA GLU A 297 -20.74 1.87 -20.28
C GLU A 297 -21.47 3.24 -20.30
N ILE A 298 -21.17 4.12 -19.36
CA ILE A 298 -21.67 5.50 -19.35
C ILE A 298 -20.70 6.38 -20.12
N LYS A 299 -21.22 7.11 -21.11
CA LYS A 299 -20.40 8.01 -21.92
C LYS A 299 -19.88 9.17 -21.09
N PRO A 300 -18.56 9.45 -21.09
CA PRO A 300 -17.99 10.62 -20.44
C PRO A 300 -18.54 11.94 -21.01
N PRO A 301 -18.63 12.99 -20.19
CA PRO A 301 -19.11 14.31 -20.63
C PRO A 301 -18.18 14.99 -21.62
N PHE A 302 -16.91 14.57 -21.64
CA PHE A 302 -15.90 15.11 -22.51
C PHE A 302 -15.01 14.01 -23.06
N LYS A 303 -14.75 14.05 -24.37
CA LYS A 303 -13.77 13.20 -25.02
C LYS A 303 -12.55 14.04 -25.40
N PRO A 304 -11.36 13.75 -24.82
CA PRO A 304 -10.13 14.47 -25.17
C PRO A 304 -9.81 14.37 -26.67
N ALA A 305 -9.28 15.45 -27.24
CA ALA A 305 -8.73 15.40 -28.58
C ALA A 305 -7.39 14.67 -28.53
N VAL A 306 -7.33 13.48 -29.09
CA VAL A 306 -6.14 12.66 -29.20
C VAL A 306 -5.90 12.31 -30.67
N GLY A 307 -4.65 12.35 -31.11
CA GLY A 307 -4.25 12.01 -32.47
C GLY A 307 -3.75 10.56 -32.54
N ARG A 308 -2.51 10.40 -33.05
CA ARG A 308 -1.84 9.09 -33.09
C ARG A 308 -1.56 8.56 -31.70
N PRO A 309 -1.37 7.25 -31.53
CA PRO A 309 -1.08 6.65 -30.21
C PRO A 309 0.08 7.30 -29.46
N GLU A 310 1.11 7.79 -30.16
CA GLU A 310 2.31 8.42 -29.59
C GLU A 310 2.16 9.93 -29.37
N ASP A 311 1.02 10.55 -29.72
CA ASP A 311 0.82 11.99 -29.58
C ASP A 311 0.69 12.38 -28.10
N THR A 312 1.31 13.51 -27.77
CA THR A 312 1.45 14.04 -26.41
C THR A 312 0.86 15.45 -26.30
N PHE A 313 -0.27 15.73 -26.96
CA PHE A 313 -0.90 17.06 -27.04
C PHE A 313 -1.24 17.68 -25.69
N HIS A 314 -1.52 16.85 -24.70
CA HIS A 314 -1.91 17.28 -23.35
C HIS A 314 -0.73 17.30 -22.37
N PHE A 315 0.49 17.14 -22.85
CA PHE A 315 1.71 17.27 -22.06
C PHE A 315 2.41 18.59 -22.37
N ASP A 316 3.15 19.11 -21.39
CA ASP A 316 3.84 20.38 -21.55
C ASP A 316 4.91 20.30 -22.66
N PRO A 317 4.86 21.18 -23.68
CA PRO A 317 5.84 21.23 -24.76
C PRO A 317 7.28 21.47 -24.27
N GLU A 318 7.47 22.09 -23.10
CA GLU A 318 8.79 22.23 -22.49
C GLU A 318 9.47 20.88 -22.29
N PHE A 319 8.73 19.83 -21.93
CA PHE A 319 9.27 18.47 -21.75
C PHE A 319 9.26 17.67 -23.03
N THR A 320 8.16 17.70 -23.77
CA THR A 320 7.99 16.81 -24.95
C THR A 320 8.88 17.16 -26.14
N SER A 321 9.43 18.39 -26.17
CA SER A 321 10.43 18.80 -27.15
C SER A 321 11.85 18.35 -26.83
N ARG A 322 12.11 17.88 -25.62
CA ARG A 322 13.46 17.43 -25.20
C ARG A 322 13.79 16.05 -25.81
N THR A 323 15.07 15.84 -26.12
CA THR A 323 15.55 14.52 -26.54
C THR A 323 15.33 13.49 -25.40
N PRO A 324 14.67 12.37 -25.68
CA PRO A 324 14.39 11.36 -24.67
C PRO A 324 15.65 10.53 -24.37
N THR A 325 16.44 10.98 -23.41
CA THR A 325 17.63 10.27 -22.95
C THR A 325 17.55 9.94 -21.47
N ASP A 326 17.80 8.68 -21.15
CA ASP A 326 17.95 8.25 -19.78
C ASP A 326 19.42 8.40 -19.36
N SER A 327 19.69 9.36 -18.46
CA SER A 327 21.06 9.65 -17.98
C SER A 327 21.64 8.43 -17.23
N PRO A 328 22.96 8.23 -17.23
CA PRO A 328 23.60 7.20 -16.42
C PRO A 328 23.19 7.29 -14.94
N GLY A 329 22.94 6.15 -14.31
CA GLY A 329 22.65 6.09 -12.88
C GLY A 329 23.93 6.30 -12.06
N VAL A 330 23.81 7.07 -10.97
CA VAL A 330 24.88 7.15 -9.97
C VAL A 330 24.56 6.11 -8.88
N PRO A 331 25.48 5.18 -8.57
CA PRO A 331 25.27 4.20 -7.52
C PRO A 331 24.97 4.90 -6.19
N PRO A 332 23.97 4.46 -5.42
CA PRO A 332 23.76 4.97 -4.06
C PRO A 332 24.85 4.43 -3.12
N SER A 333 24.95 5.01 -1.93
CA SER A 333 25.80 4.45 -0.87
C SER A 333 25.41 2.98 -0.57
N ALA A 334 26.39 2.15 -0.17
CA ALA A 334 26.19 0.71 0.04
C ALA A 334 24.98 0.34 0.90
N ASN A 335 24.65 1.14 1.92
CA ASN A 335 23.47 0.93 2.77
C ASN A 335 22.11 1.21 2.09
N ALA A 336 22.10 1.85 0.93
CA ALA A 336 20.86 2.20 0.22
C ALA A 336 20.35 1.09 -0.70
N HIS A 337 21.20 0.18 -1.15
CA HIS A 337 20.81 -0.95 -2.00
C HIS A 337 19.83 -1.90 -1.32
N HIS A 338 19.98 -2.15 -0.04
CA HIS A 338 19.16 -3.10 0.72
C HIS A 338 17.68 -2.68 0.81
N LEU A 339 17.38 -1.37 0.74
CA LEU A 339 16.01 -0.85 0.82
C LEU A 339 15.14 -1.16 -0.41
N PHE A 340 15.75 -1.48 -1.56
CA PHE A 340 15.04 -1.75 -2.82
C PHE A 340 15.01 -3.22 -3.22
N ARG A 341 15.38 -4.13 -2.32
CA ARG A 341 15.24 -5.57 -2.56
C ARG A 341 13.77 -5.92 -2.80
N GLY A 342 13.52 -6.77 -3.79
CA GLY A 342 12.17 -7.18 -4.16
C GLY A 342 11.34 -6.11 -4.89
N PHE A 343 11.95 -5.07 -5.45
CA PHE A 343 11.25 -4.01 -6.18
C PHE A 343 10.70 -4.47 -7.55
N SER A 344 11.25 -5.53 -8.13
CA SER A 344 10.84 -6.04 -9.45
C SER A 344 9.41 -6.62 -9.42
N PHE A 345 8.63 -6.33 -10.47
CA PHE A 345 7.24 -6.74 -10.61
C PHE A 345 6.88 -6.90 -12.09
N ILE A 346 6.03 -7.88 -12.42
CA ILE A 346 5.38 -8.04 -13.72
C ILE A 346 3.90 -8.33 -13.47
N ALA A 347 3.01 -7.57 -14.09
CA ALA A 347 1.57 -7.76 -13.92
C ALA A 347 1.13 -9.13 -14.45
N SER A 348 0.26 -9.82 -13.72
CA SER A 348 -0.16 -11.21 -14.00
C SER A 348 -0.76 -11.41 -15.40
N ASN A 349 -1.41 -10.39 -15.95
CA ASN A 349 -1.99 -10.44 -17.31
C ASN A 349 -0.95 -10.37 -18.44
N LEU A 350 0.32 -10.06 -18.14
CA LEU A 350 1.43 -9.99 -19.10
C LEU A 350 2.32 -11.25 -19.06
N VAL A 351 2.07 -12.13 -18.09
CA VAL A 351 2.77 -13.42 -17.98
C VAL A 351 2.11 -14.38 -18.96
N GLN A 352 2.79 -14.75 -20.06
CA GLN A 352 2.30 -15.76 -20.99
C GLN A 352 2.24 -17.12 -20.29
N GLU A 353 1.09 -17.80 -20.35
CA GLU A 353 1.05 -19.25 -20.11
C GLU A 353 1.78 -19.94 -21.26
N PRO A 354 2.75 -20.84 -21.00
CA PRO A 354 3.30 -21.70 -22.05
C PRO A 354 2.15 -22.55 -22.60
N ALA A 355 2.08 -22.65 -23.93
CA ALA A 355 1.17 -23.52 -24.63
C ALA A 355 1.13 -24.91 -23.99
N GLN A 356 -0.05 -25.42 -23.76
CA GLN A 356 -0.38 -26.68 -23.11
C GLN A 356 0.59 -27.80 -23.48
N GLN A 357 1.50 -28.14 -22.60
CA GLN A 357 1.99 -29.48 -22.40
C GLN A 357 1.95 -29.73 -20.91
N ASP A 358 1.08 -30.69 -20.57
CA ASP A 358 0.90 -31.36 -19.28
C ASP A 358 0.63 -30.49 -18.04
N VAL A 359 -0.60 -30.65 -17.62
CA VAL A 359 -1.18 -30.26 -16.34
C VAL A 359 -0.31 -30.75 -15.18
N HIS A 360 0.68 -29.95 -14.81
CA HIS A 360 1.18 -29.92 -13.45
C HIS A 360 0.63 -28.69 -12.78
N LYS A 361 -0.30 -28.94 -11.88
CA LYS A 361 -0.96 -28.04 -10.94
C LYS A 361 -0.06 -26.87 -10.59
N ILE A 362 -0.56 -25.65 -10.87
CA ILE A 362 -0.09 -24.44 -10.21
C ILE A 362 -0.16 -24.73 -8.71
N THR A 363 0.97 -24.91 -8.10
CA THR A 363 1.06 -24.97 -6.65
C THR A 363 0.93 -23.54 -6.15
N ILE A 364 -0.31 -23.03 -6.08
CA ILE A 364 -0.64 -22.02 -5.08
C ILE A 364 -0.14 -22.63 -3.80
N HIS A 365 0.69 -21.89 -3.05
CA HIS A 365 1.28 -22.39 -1.80
C HIS A 365 0.20 -23.18 -1.05
N PRO A 366 0.43 -24.41 -0.60
CA PRO A 366 -0.59 -25.29 0.00
C PRO A 366 -1.46 -24.58 1.04
N ILE A 367 -0.90 -23.60 1.72
CA ILE A 367 -1.53 -22.76 2.72
C ILE A 367 -2.73 -21.95 2.17
N VAL A 368 -2.67 -21.43 0.94
CA VAL A 368 -3.75 -20.62 0.35
C VAL A 368 -4.87 -21.48 -0.24
N GLN A 369 -4.55 -22.67 -0.73
CA GLN A 369 -5.58 -23.62 -1.21
C GLN A 369 -6.46 -24.17 -0.08
N GLN A 370 -5.94 -24.28 1.14
CA GLN A 370 -6.69 -24.79 2.30
C GLN A 370 -7.68 -23.78 2.88
N LEU A 371 -7.43 -22.48 2.72
CA LEU A 371 -8.37 -21.42 3.09
C LEU A 371 -9.62 -21.34 2.18
N HIS A 372 -9.62 -22.05 1.03
CA HIS A 372 -10.68 -21.98 0.00
C HIS A 372 -11.33 -23.35 -0.31
N GLY A 373 -11.55 -24.20 0.69
CA GLY A 373 -12.59 -25.22 0.61
C GLY A 373 -12.21 -26.62 0.11
N ASN A 374 -11.05 -27.15 0.50
CA ASN A 374 -10.84 -28.60 0.50
C ASN A 374 -10.89 -29.13 1.94
N ASN A 375 -11.74 -30.14 2.19
CA ASN A 375 -11.92 -30.84 3.47
C ASN A 375 -10.69 -31.67 3.91
N ILE A 376 -9.51 -31.04 4.03
CA ILE A 376 -8.32 -31.67 4.59
C ILE A 376 -8.22 -31.22 6.04
N HIS A 377 -8.42 -32.18 6.96
CA HIS A 377 -8.29 -31.89 8.38
C HIS A 377 -6.81 -31.86 8.81
N PHE A 378 -6.49 -30.98 9.77
CA PHE A 378 -5.15 -30.90 10.36
C PHE A 378 -4.64 -32.30 10.81
N THR A 379 -5.52 -33.10 11.41
CA THR A 379 -5.21 -34.45 11.89
C THR A 379 -4.89 -35.47 10.79
N ASP A 380 -5.15 -35.17 9.53
CA ASP A 380 -4.77 -36.04 8.42
C ASP A 380 -3.26 -35.99 8.17
N GLY A 381 -2.66 -34.82 8.29
CA GLY A 381 -1.23 -34.59 8.06
C GLY A 381 -0.37 -34.60 9.33
N TYR A 382 -0.93 -34.29 10.48
CA TYR A 382 -0.20 -34.09 11.73
C TYR A 382 -0.76 -34.89 12.90
N GLU A 383 0.13 -35.37 13.75
CA GLU A 383 -0.19 -35.99 15.04
C GLU A 383 0.08 -35.00 16.17
N ILE A 384 -0.95 -34.70 16.98
CA ILE A 384 -0.81 -33.80 18.14
C ILE A 384 -0.16 -34.55 19.31
N LYS A 385 0.77 -33.88 19.97
CA LYS A 385 1.46 -34.35 21.17
C LYS A 385 1.12 -33.44 22.37
N GLU A 386 2.01 -33.30 23.31
CA GLU A 386 1.84 -32.56 24.56
C GLU A 386 1.72 -31.04 24.35
N ASP A 387 1.16 -30.38 25.37
CA ASP A 387 1.10 -28.92 25.44
C ASP A 387 2.48 -28.34 25.72
N ILE A 388 2.89 -27.34 24.94
CA ILE A 388 4.15 -26.61 25.12
C ILE A 388 3.94 -25.14 25.53
N GLY A 389 2.71 -24.64 25.46
CA GLY A 389 2.37 -23.30 25.91
C GLY A 389 0.85 -23.08 25.92
N VAL A 390 0.37 -22.28 26.87
CA VAL A 390 -1.06 -21.90 26.98
C VAL A 390 -1.14 -20.40 27.07
N GLY A 391 -1.84 -19.79 26.11
CA GLY A 391 -2.18 -18.37 26.07
C GLY A 391 -3.65 -18.12 26.39
N SER A 392 -4.05 -16.86 26.53
CA SER A 392 -5.41 -16.46 26.87
C SER A 392 -6.48 -16.94 25.86
N TYR A 393 -6.11 -17.07 24.60
CA TYR A 393 -7.02 -17.40 23.49
C TYR A 393 -6.53 -18.53 22.58
N SER A 394 -5.39 -19.14 22.93
CA SER A 394 -4.77 -20.19 22.13
C SER A 394 -3.98 -21.17 22.99
N VAL A 395 -3.82 -22.37 22.47
CA VAL A 395 -2.97 -23.40 23.07
C VAL A 395 -1.91 -23.79 22.04
N CYS A 396 -0.66 -23.85 22.45
CA CYS A 396 0.44 -24.37 21.64
C CYS A 396 0.78 -25.80 22.06
N LYS A 397 0.87 -26.68 21.07
CA LYS A 397 1.20 -28.08 21.27
C LYS A 397 2.35 -28.48 20.36
N ARG A 398 3.13 -29.49 20.78
CA ARG A 398 4.04 -30.17 19.86
C ARG A 398 3.22 -31.05 18.92
N CYS A 399 3.60 -31.13 17.66
CA CYS A 399 3.01 -32.02 16.68
C CYS A 399 4.07 -32.63 15.77
N ILE A 400 3.74 -33.74 15.15
CA ILE A 400 4.62 -34.48 14.24
C ILE A 400 3.92 -34.57 12.88
N HIS A 401 4.62 -34.15 11.83
CA HIS A 401 4.15 -34.34 10.46
C HIS A 401 4.28 -35.81 10.06
N LYS A 402 3.17 -36.48 9.82
CA LYS A 402 3.08 -37.96 9.66
C LYS A 402 3.93 -38.51 8.51
N ALA A 403 4.05 -37.76 7.41
CA ALA A 403 4.77 -38.23 6.23
C ALA A 403 6.30 -38.07 6.33
N THR A 404 6.81 -37.09 7.11
CA THR A 404 8.24 -36.82 7.22
C THR A 404 8.81 -37.05 8.60
N GLU A 405 7.96 -37.43 9.58
CA GLU A 405 8.30 -37.57 11.00
C GLU A 405 8.97 -36.34 11.63
N THR A 406 8.82 -35.16 10.98
CA THR A 406 9.40 -33.90 11.45
C THR A 406 8.52 -33.28 12.53
N GLU A 407 9.15 -32.79 13.58
CA GLU A 407 8.48 -32.12 14.69
C GLU A 407 8.24 -30.63 14.41
N PHE A 408 7.07 -30.16 14.80
CA PHE A 408 6.65 -28.76 14.70
C PHE A 408 5.91 -28.33 15.97
N ALA A 409 5.71 -27.04 16.13
CA ALA A 409 4.77 -26.46 17.08
C ALA A 409 3.47 -26.10 16.34
N VAL A 410 2.33 -26.39 16.93
CA VAL A 410 1.02 -25.96 16.42
C VAL A 410 0.33 -25.05 17.42
N LYS A 411 0.01 -23.83 17.00
CA LYS A 411 -0.81 -22.89 17.77
C LYS A 411 -2.25 -23.04 17.33
N ILE A 412 -3.14 -23.43 18.25
CA ILE A 412 -4.55 -23.67 18.01
C ILE A 412 -5.33 -22.47 18.55
N ILE A 413 -6.03 -21.74 17.69
CA ILE A 413 -6.76 -20.53 18.00
C ILE A 413 -8.26 -20.77 17.85
N ASP A 414 -9.04 -20.45 18.88
CA ASP A 414 -10.49 -20.46 18.83
C ASP A 414 -11.01 -19.20 18.15
N LYS A 415 -11.57 -19.34 16.94
CA LYS A 415 -12.10 -18.23 16.12
C LYS A 415 -13.25 -17.47 16.79
N SER A 416 -13.97 -18.11 17.71
CA SER A 416 -15.04 -17.44 18.46
C SER A 416 -14.52 -16.43 19.48
N LYS A 417 -13.25 -16.58 19.89
CA LYS A 417 -12.61 -15.74 20.88
C LYS A 417 -11.68 -14.69 20.27
N ARG A 418 -11.14 -14.99 19.09
CA ARG A 418 -10.18 -14.14 18.43
C ARG A 418 -10.09 -14.43 16.93
N ASP A 419 -10.04 -13.36 16.12
CA ASP A 419 -9.73 -13.45 14.68
C ASP A 419 -8.22 -13.66 14.47
N PRO A 420 -7.78 -14.77 13.84
CA PRO A 420 -6.38 -15.03 13.57
C PRO A 420 -5.86 -14.41 12.27
N SER A 421 -6.70 -13.79 11.45
CA SER A 421 -6.39 -13.40 10.08
C SER A 421 -5.16 -12.49 9.97
N GLU A 422 -5.04 -11.51 10.86
CA GLU A 422 -3.92 -10.57 10.85
C GLU A 422 -2.60 -11.22 11.30
N GLU A 423 -2.66 -12.11 12.29
CA GLU A 423 -1.51 -12.90 12.73
C GLU A 423 -0.98 -13.79 11.59
N ILE A 424 -1.89 -14.45 10.87
CA ILE A 424 -1.55 -15.29 9.71
C ILE A 424 -0.90 -14.46 8.61
N GLU A 425 -1.49 -13.32 8.26
CA GLU A 425 -0.97 -12.42 7.23
C GLU A 425 0.44 -11.93 7.56
N ILE A 426 0.67 -11.50 8.79
CA ILE A 426 1.97 -11.03 9.25
C ILE A 426 3.01 -12.17 9.20
N LEU A 427 2.68 -13.36 9.68
CA LEU A 427 3.59 -14.50 9.65
C LEU A 427 3.90 -14.99 8.24
N LEU A 428 2.91 -14.98 7.33
CA LEU A 428 3.13 -15.32 5.93
C LEU A 428 4.05 -14.32 5.23
N ARG A 429 3.87 -13.04 5.50
CA ARG A 429 4.65 -11.95 4.87
C ARG A 429 6.07 -11.84 5.43
N TYR A 430 6.23 -12.01 6.74
CA TYR A 430 7.47 -11.63 7.44
C TYR A 430 8.16 -12.79 8.16
N GLY A 431 7.53 -13.95 8.28
CA GLY A 431 8.07 -15.14 8.95
C GLY A 431 9.26 -15.80 8.24
N GLN A 432 9.71 -15.27 7.10
CA GLN A 432 10.96 -15.68 6.45
C GLN A 432 12.19 -14.95 7.00
N HIS A 433 12.00 -13.93 7.84
CA HIS A 433 13.11 -13.29 8.52
C HIS A 433 13.78 -14.27 9.51
N PRO A 434 15.14 -14.34 9.59
CA PRO A 434 15.85 -15.34 10.38
C PRO A 434 15.54 -15.28 11.89
N ASN A 435 15.04 -14.15 12.39
CA ASN A 435 14.72 -13.96 13.81
C ASN A 435 13.22 -13.75 14.07
N ILE A 436 12.36 -14.15 13.14
CA ILE A 436 10.90 -14.21 13.29
C ILE A 436 10.49 -15.66 13.15
N ILE A 437 9.56 -16.12 14.00
CA ILE A 437 9.03 -17.50 13.95
C ILE A 437 8.49 -17.82 12.55
N THR A 438 8.88 -18.97 12.01
CA THR A 438 8.48 -19.37 10.65
C THR A 438 7.17 -20.15 10.70
N LEU A 439 6.16 -19.65 9.97
CA LEU A 439 4.92 -20.37 9.71
C LEU A 439 5.14 -21.39 8.59
N LYS A 440 4.81 -22.67 8.86
CA LYS A 440 4.98 -23.78 7.93
C LYS A 440 3.69 -24.15 7.23
N ASP A 441 2.58 -24.15 7.97
CA ASP A 441 1.27 -24.56 7.45
C ASP A 441 0.12 -23.92 8.23
N VAL A 442 -1.07 -23.84 7.63
CA VAL A 442 -2.28 -23.30 8.25
C VAL A 442 -3.46 -24.21 7.90
N TYR A 443 -4.23 -24.60 8.91
CA TYR A 443 -5.48 -25.36 8.75
C TYR A 443 -6.63 -24.61 9.41
N ASP A 444 -7.81 -24.64 8.82
CA ASP A 444 -9.03 -24.05 9.35
C ASP A 444 -10.16 -25.08 9.29
N ASP A 445 -10.68 -25.50 10.44
CA ASP A 445 -11.80 -26.43 10.54
C ASP A 445 -13.16 -25.73 10.74
N GLY A 446 -13.18 -24.40 10.60
CA GLY A 446 -14.37 -23.56 10.80
C GLY A 446 -14.50 -23.04 12.23
N LYS A 447 -14.12 -23.79 13.25
CA LYS A 447 -14.13 -23.40 14.67
C LYS A 447 -12.75 -23.00 15.16
N TYR A 448 -11.74 -23.78 14.81
CA TYR A 448 -10.35 -23.56 15.19
C TYR A 448 -9.47 -23.34 13.97
N VAL A 449 -8.44 -22.52 14.16
CA VAL A 449 -7.33 -22.37 13.20
C VAL A 449 -6.06 -22.95 13.84
N TYR A 450 -5.34 -23.74 13.06
CA TYR A 450 -4.11 -24.42 13.44
C TYR A 450 -2.94 -23.77 12.68
N LEU A 451 -2.06 -23.06 13.38
CA LEU A 451 -0.86 -22.48 12.82
C LEU A 451 0.33 -23.40 13.11
N VAL A 452 0.82 -24.10 12.09
CA VAL A 452 1.99 -24.97 12.21
C VAL A 452 3.26 -24.14 12.02
N MET A 453 4.13 -24.15 13.02
CA MET A 453 5.35 -23.34 13.06
C MET A 453 6.57 -24.20 13.37
N GLU A 454 7.75 -23.67 13.13
CA GLU A 454 8.99 -24.29 13.58
C GLU A 454 8.98 -24.52 15.10
N LEU A 455 9.55 -25.65 15.53
CA LEU A 455 9.63 -26.01 16.96
C LEU A 455 10.87 -25.38 17.58
N MET A 456 10.65 -24.55 18.61
CA MET A 456 11.70 -23.83 19.34
C MET A 456 12.18 -24.65 20.53
N ARG A 457 13.28 -25.38 20.36
CA ARG A 457 13.80 -26.30 21.38
C ARG A 457 14.62 -25.66 22.48
N GLY A 458 15.14 -24.45 22.24
CA GLY A 458 15.99 -23.71 23.20
C GLY A 458 15.24 -23.03 24.34
N GLY A 459 13.88 -23.06 24.31
CA GLY A 459 13.05 -22.45 25.34
C GLY A 459 12.96 -20.94 25.29
N GLU A 460 12.32 -20.34 26.28
CA GLU A 460 12.11 -18.89 26.39
C GLU A 460 13.36 -18.16 26.88
N LEU A 461 13.56 -16.92 26.38
CA LEU A 461 14.56 -16.00 26.92
C LEU A 461 14.35 -15.79 28.43
N LEU A 462 13.09 -15.74 28.89
CA LEU A 462 12.75 -15.61 30.31
C LEU A 462 13.33 -16.76 31.13
N ASP A 463 13.15 -18.01 30.71
CA ASP A 463 13.67 -19.18 31.42
C ASP A 463 15.20 -19.17 31.51
N ARG A 464 15.85 -18.67 30.47
CA ARG A 464 17.30 -18.56 30.42
C ARG A 464 17.81 -17.49 31.39
N ILE A 465 17.13 -16.33 31.44
CA ILE A 465 17.45 -15.28 32.43
C ILE A 465 17.27 -15.82 33.85
N LEU A 466 16.19 -16.55 34.13
CA LEU A 466 15.91 -17.09 35.46
C LEU A 466 16.92 -18.18 35.87
N ARG A 467 17.32 -19.04 34.95
CA ARG A 467 18.36 -20.07 35.23
C ARG A 467 19.73 -19.50 35.50
N GLN A 468 20.13 -18.45 34.78
CA GLN A 468 21.44 -17.79 34.96
C GLN A 468 21.41 -16.70 36.04
N LYS A 469 20.23 -16.40 36.61
CA LYS A 469 19.96 -15.29 37.55
C LYS A 469 20.13 -13.91 36.94
N CYS A 470 21.12 -13.68 36.09
CA CYS A 470 21.32 -12.48 35.31
C CYS A 470 22.23 -12.78 34.11
N PHE A 471 22.09 -11.98 33.05
CA PHE A 471 23.04 -11.95 31.94
C PHE A 471 24.18 -10.97 32.26
N SER A 472 25.36 -11.24 31.75
CA SER A 472 26.39 -10.20 31.65
C SER A 472 25.93 -9.11 30.68
N GLU A 473 26.42 -7.90 30.84
CA GLU A 473 26.12 -6.78 29.92
C GLU A 473 26.46 -7.15 28.46
N ARG A 474 27.52 -7.92 28.25
CA ARG A 474 27.93 -8.40 26.94
C ARG A 474 26.92 -9.34 26.33
N GLU A 475 26.39 -10.31 27.07
CA GLU A 475 25.35 -11.23 26.62
C GLU A 475 24.03 -10.48 26.38
N ALA A 476 23.64 -9.62 27.30
CA ALA A 476 22.46 -8.78 27.16
C ALA A 476 22.53 -7.88 25.90
N SER A 477 23.70 -7.27 25.68
CA SER A 477 23.93 -6.43 24.48
C SER A 477 23.78 -7.22 23.19
N ALA A 478 24.32 -8.44 23.11
CA ALA A 478 24.20 -9.29 21.91
C ALA A 478 22.74 -9.70 21.64
N VAL A 479 22.02 -10.11 22.68
CA VAL A 479 20.59 -10.45 22.59
C VAL A 479 19.76 -9.25 22.17
N LEU A 480 19.95 -8.08 22.81
CA LEU A 480 19.23 -6.86 22.47
C LEU A 480 19.55 -6.36 21.06
N CYS A 481 20.79 -6.53 20.60
CA CYS A 481 21.15 -6.18 19.22
C CYS A 481 20.33 -6.99 18.21
N THR A 482 20.19 -8.29 18.40
CA THR A 482 19.36 -9.16 17.53
C THR A 482 17.87 -8.75 17.59
N ILE A 483 17.33 -8.54 18.79
CA ILE A 483 15.94 -8.11 18.97
C ILE A 483 15.70 -6.75 18.31
N THR A 484 16.59 -5.77 18.55
CA THR A 484 16.45 -4.42 17.99
C THR A 484 16.47 -4.42 16.47
N ARG A 485 17.37 -5.19 15.84
CA ARG A 485 17.40 -5.36 14.37
C ARG A 485 16.13 -5.98 13.83
N THR A 486 15.58 -6.95 14.55
CA THR A 486 14.33 -7.61 14.13
C THR A 486 13.14 -6.67 14.29
N VAL A 487 13.08 -5.89 15.36
CA VAL A 487 12.04 -4.88 15.58
C VAL A 487 12.16 -3.75 14.55
N ASP A 488 13.38 -3.27 14.25
CA ASP A 488 13.60 -2.29 13.18
C ASP A 488 13.12 -2.81 11.82
N TYR A 489 13.40 -4.08 11.51
CA TYR A 489 12.85 -4.74 10.32
C TYR A 489 11.31 -4.72 10.32
N LEU A 490 10.66 -5.13 11.42
CA LEU A 490 9.19 -5.13 11.53
C LEU A 490 8.63 -3.72 11.36
N HIS A 491 9.21 -2.73 12.04
CA HIS A 491 8.79 -1.34 11.96
C HIS A 491 8.99 -0.76 10.56
N SER A 492 10.07 -1.13 9.86
CA SER A 492 10.30 -0.73 8.47
C SER A 492 9.26 -1.29 7.50
N GLN A 493 8.65 -2.42 7.85
CA GLN A 493 7.52 -3.03 7.12
C GLN A 493 6.15 -2.53 7.61
N GLY A 494 6.12 -1.60 8.55
CA GLY A 494 4.90 -1.07 9.14
C GLY A 494 4.21 -2.04 10.11
N VAL A 495 4.91 -3.02 10.66
CA VAL A 495 4.38 -3.96 11.66
C VAL A 495 4.80 -3.54 13.05
N VAL A 496 3.83 -3.41 13.96
CA VAL A 496 4.05 -3.18 15.39
C VAL A 496 3.66 -4.43 16.16
N HIS A 497 4.59 -4.99 16.93
CA HIS A 497 4.38 -6.27 17.63
C HIS A 497 3.41 -6.14 18.83
N ARG A 498 3.54 -5.08 19.62
CA ARG A 498 2.72 -4.70 20.79
C ARG A 498 2.76 -5.59 22.02
N ASP A 499 3.44 -6.73 21.98
CA ASP A 499 3.59 -7.63 23.14
C ASP A 499 5.02 -8.19 23.24
N LEU A 500 6.02 -7.32 23.07
CA LEU A 500 7.42 -7.70 23.25
C LEU A 500 7.71 -7.90 24.73
N LYS A 501 8.10 -9.13 25.07
CA LYS A 501 8.47 -9.56 26.43
C LYS A 501 9.36 -10.79 26.35
N PRO A 502 10.12 -11.12 27.39
CA PRO A 502 11.06 -12.26 27.36
C PRO A 502 10.40 -13.63 27.09
N SER A 503 9.14 -13.82 27.43
CA SER A 503 8.40 -15.06 27.12
C SER A 503 7.96 -15.18 25.65
N ASN A 504 7.97 -14.07 24.89
CA ASN A 504 7.68 -14.08 23.45
C ASN A 504 8.95 -14.07 22.58
N ILE A 505 10.08 -14.33 23.20
CA ILE A 505 11.38 -14.46 22.54
C ILE A 505 11.90 -15.85 22.85
N LEU A 506 12.01 -16.69 21.83
CA LEU A 506 12.39 -18.09 21.95
C LEU A 506 13.72 -18.35 21.25
N TYR A 507 14.46 -19.34 21.73
CA TYR A 507 15.65 -19.86 21.08
C TYR A 507 15.30 -21.09 20.24
N MET A 508 15.77 -21.16 19.02
CA MET A 508 15.59 -22.30 18.14
C MET A 508 16.25 -23.57 18.70
N ASP A 509 17.40 -23.39 19.34
CA ASP A 509 18.23 -24.46 19.93
C ASP A 509 18.78 -24.07 21.31
N GLU A 510 19.42 -25.04 21.97
CA GLU A 510 19.99 -24.84 23.31
C GLU A 510 21.33 -24.10 23.33
N SER A 511 21.90 -23.74 22.18
CA SER A 511 23.23 -23.09 22.06
C SER A 511 23.33 -21.75 22.78
N GLY A 512 22.20 -21.04 22.89
CA GLY A 512 22.15 -19.69 23.44
C GLY A 512 22.76 -18.63 22.52
N ASN A 513 23.04 -18.99 21.29
CA ASN A 513 23.47 -18.04 20.28
C ASN A 513 22.36 -17.02 20.04
N PRO A 514 22.62 -15.70 20.12
CA PRO A 514 21.66 -14.66 19.80
C PRO A 514 21.07 -14.77 18.39
N ASP A 515 21.78 -15.37 17.42
CA ASP A 515 21.29 -15.58 16.07
C ASP A 515 20.18 -16.67 15.99
N SER A 516 20.11 -17.56 17.01
CA SER A 516 19.05 -18.57 17.10
C SER A 516 17.74 -18.03 17.68
N ILE A 517 17.70 -16.74 18.08
CA ILE A 517 16.50 -16.10 18.62
C ILE A 517 15.42 -15.96 17.54
N ARG A 518 14.16 -16.19 17.96
CA ARG A 518 12.97 -15.88 17.18
C ARG A 518 12.01 -15.06 18.03
N ILE A 519 11.51 -13.95 17.46
CA ILE A 519 10.36 -13.24 18.00
C ILE A 519 9.12 -14.03 17.63
N CYS A 520 8.30 -14.34 18.61
CA CYS A 520 7.11 -15.17 18.50
C CYS A 520 5.86 -14.40 18.97
N ASP A 521 4.69 -15.05 18.86
CA ASP A 521 3.38 -14.56 19.28
C ASP A 521 3.03 -13.19 18.69
N PHE A 522 2.71 -13.18 17.41
CA PHE A 522 2.19 -12.02 16.67
C PHE A 522 0.69 -11.80 16.88
N GLY A 523 0.14 -12.39 17.92
CA GLY A 523 -1.27 -12.31 18.22
C GLY A 523 -1.81 -10.93 18.51
N PHE A 524 -1.02 -10.05 19.02
CA PHE A 524 -1.36 -8.64 19.22
C PHE A 524 -0.71 -7.72 18.19
N ALA A 525 0.09 -8.27 17.28
CA ALA A 525 0.75 -7.49 16.25
C ALA A 525 -0.28 -6.83 15.34
N LYS A 526 0.09 -5.67 14.79
CA LYS A 526 -0.75 -4.89 13.89
C LYS A 526 0.08 -4.45 12.69
N GLN A 527 -0.43 -4.74 11.50
CA GLN A 527 0.06 -4.13 10.29
C GLN A 527 -0.47 -2.70 10.24
N LEU A 528 0.42 -1.71 10.33
CA LEU A 528 0.06 -0.31 10.13
C LEU A 528 -0.20 -0.10 8.64
N ARG A 529 -1.45 -0.23 8.25
CA ARG A 529 -1.97 0.30 7.00
C ARG A 529 -2.16 1.80 7.18
N ALA A 530 -2.21 2.56 6.10
CA ALA A 530 -2.35 4.01 6.13
C ALA A 530 -3.51 4.53 7.03
N GLU A 531 -4.47 3.67 7.37
CA GLU A 531 -5.62 3.95 8.23
C GLU A 531 -5.31 4.02 9.73
N ASN A 532 -4.27 3.34 10.18
CA ASN A 532 -4.00 3.12 11.61
C ASN A 532 -2.85 4.00 12.12
N GLY A 533 -2.92 5.30 11.86
CA GLY A 533 -1.90 6.25 12.36
C GLY A 533 -1.74 6.26 13.88
N LEU A 534 -2.79 5.85 14.62
CA LEU A 534 -2.79 5.66 16.06
C LEU A 534 -3.42 4.31 16.39
N LEU A 535 -2.68 3.48 17.11
CA LEU A 535 -3.19 2.21 17.65
C LEU A 535 -3.98 2.52 18.91
N MET A 536 -5.33 2.52 18.79
CA MET A 536 -6.23 2.91 19.89
C MET A 536 -6.66 1.74 20.77
N THR A 537 -6.45 0.50 20.34
CA THR A 537 -6.82 -0.67 21.14
C THR A 537 -5.70 -0.99 22.13
N PRO A 538 -5.93 -0.93 23.44
CA PRO A 538 -4.91 -1.30 24.42
C PRO A 538 -4.67 -2.82 24.37
N CYS A 539 -3.50 -3.22 23.93
CA CYS A 539 -3.05 -4.61 23.89
C CYS A 539 -1.64 -4.63 24.47
N TYR A 540 -1.49 -5.10 25.72
CA TYR A 540 -0.20 -5.09 26.39
C TYR A 540 -0.13 -6.09 27.53
N THR A 541 1.09 -6.43 27.92
CA THR A 541 1.39 -7.07 29.21
C THR A 541 1.84 -5.95 30.16
N ALA A 542 1.11 -5.71 31.24
CA ALA A 542 1.22 -4.52 32.08
C ALA A 542 2.66 -4.12 32.50
N ASN A 543 3.54 -5.09 32.72
CA ASN A 543 4.94 -4.81 33.12
C ASN A 543 5.85 -4.38 31.96
N PHE A 544 5.38 -4.46 30.71
CA PHE A 544 6.17 -4.22 29.50
C PHE A 544 5.55 -3.14 28.60
N VAL A 545 4.51 -2.45 29.09
CA VAL A 545 3.80 -1.42 28.32
C VAL A 545 4.51 -0.08 28.40
N ALA A 546 4.53 0.64 27.29
CA ALA A 546 5.06 1.99 27.22
C ALA A 546 4.11 2.99 27.91
N PRO A 547 4.64 4.13 28.46
CA PRO A 547 3.83 5.11 29.18
C PRO A 547 2.71 5.73 28.36
N GLU A 548 2.88 5.83 27.04
CA GLU A 548 1.91 6.40 26.11
C GLU A 548 0.76 5.45 25.75
N VAL A 549 0.84 4.18 26.13
CA VAL A 549 -0.19 3.13 25.90
C VAL A 549 -1.08 2.97 27.12
#